data_5d36821ed4a55e2e872d2965f80cd470
#
_entry.id   5d36821ed4a55e2e872d2965f80cd470
#
_cell.length_a   1.000
_cell.length_b   1.000
_cell.length_c   1.000
_cell.angle_alpha   90.00
_cell.angle_beta   90.00
_cell.angle_gamma   90.00
#
_symmetry.space_group_name_H-M   'P 1'
#
loop_
_entity.id
_entity.type
_entity.pdbx_description
1 polymer ?
#
loop_
_entity_poly.entity_id
_entity_poly.type
_entity_poly.pdbx_seq_one_letter_code
_entity_poly.pdbx_strand_id
1 'polypeptide(L)' 'MNYLKADGFDAAIIGIDVLSERLIYDKEKMVEILSAEMSVEDAIEFLEFNTWCAYVGEHTPIYMDKLNKEL' A
#
# COMPACT_ATOMS: atom_id res chain seq x y z
N MET A 1 3.31 17.41 -10.45
CA MET A 1 2.26 16.41 -10.66
C MET A 1 1.77 15.85 -9.33
N ASN A 2 0.48 15.75 -9.17
CA ASN A 2 -0.09 15.28 -7.92
C ASN A 2 -0.47 13.81 -8.02
N TYR A 3 0.15 12.99 -7.18
CA TYR A 3 -0.21 11.59 -7.06
C TYR A 3 -1.12 11.41 -5.87
N LEU A 4 -2.07 10.49 -5.96
CA LEU A 4 -2.87 10.12 -4.81
C LEU A 4 -2.02 9.24 -3.89
N LYS A 5 -1.99 9.58 -2.62
CA LYS A 5 -1.18 8.88 -1.63
C LYS A 5 -2.05 8.27 -0.55
N ALA A 6 -1.61 7.14 -0.03
CA ALA A 6 -2.16 6.59 1.19
C ALA A 6 -1.47 7.31 2.34
N ASP A 7 -2.21 8.15 3.03
CA ASP A 7 -1.66 9.02 4.07
C ASP A 7 -1.01 8.23 5.21
N GLY A 8 0.20 8.62 5.55
CA GLY A 8 0.95 7.95 6.61
C GLY A 8 1.80 6.78 6.15
N PHE A 9 1.81 6.46 4.86
CA PHE A 9 2.53 5.30 4.33
C PHE A 9 3.60 5.64 3.31
N ASP A 10 4.13 6.85 3.35
CA ASP A 10 5.15 7.27 2.39
C ASP A 10 6.36 6.33 2.37
N ALA A 11 6.74 5.79 3.54
CA ALA A 11 7.87 4.87 3.62
C ALA A 11 7.62 3.54 2.91
N ALA A 12 6.37 3.23 2.57
CA ALA A 12 6.02 2.00 1.88
C ALA A 12 5.97 2.18 0.36
N ILE A 13 6.13 3.39 -0.15
CA ILE A 13 6.13 3.64 -1.59
C ILE A 13 7.39 3.06 -2.20
N ILE A 14 7.25 2.18 -3.18
CA ILE A 14 8.39 1.52 -3.82
C ILE A 14 8.53 1.86 -5.30
N GLY A 15 7.58 2.55 -5.87
CA GLY A 15 7.69 2.93 -7.27
C GLY A 15 6.42 3.53 -7.80
N ILE A 16 6.40 3.68 -9.11
CA ILE A 16 5.26 4.22 -9.83
C ILE A 16 5.02 3.36 -11.07
N ASP A 17 3.76 3.10 -11.37
CA ASP A 17 3.41 2.35 -12.57
C ASP A 17 3.58 3.24 -13.80
N VAL A 18 4.37 2.80 -14.76
CA VAL A 18 4.70 3.64 -15.92
C VAL A 18 3.50 3.91 -16.83
N LEU A 19 2.51 3.03 -16.83
CA LEU A 19 1.36 3.20 -17.71
C LEU A 19 0.27 4.06 -17.09
N SER A 20 -0.04 3.83 -15.83
CA SER A 20 -1.13 4.53 -15.16
C SER A 20 -0.67 5.70 -14.30
N GLU A 21 0.63 5.81 -14.06
CA GLU A 21 1.22 6.81 -13.18
C GLU A 21 0.66 6.74 -11.75
N ARG A 22 0.32 5.53 -11.31
CA ARG A 22 -0.16 5.28 -9.97
C ARG A 22 0.99 4.86 -9.06
N LEU A 23 1.00 5.35 -7.84
CA LEU A 23 2.02 4.96 -6.87
C LEU A 23 1.83 3.51 -6.48
N ILE A 24 2.94 2.81 -6.30
CA ILE A 24 2.95 1.40 -5.90
C ILE A 24 3.48 1.30 -4.48
N TYR A 25 2.71 0.65 -3.63
CA TYR A 25 3.04 0.47 -2.22
C TYR A 25 3.35 -0.99 -1.93
N ASP A 26 4.32 -1.22 -1.05
CA ASP A 26 4.63 -2.54 -0.52
C ASP A 26 3.69 -2.83 0.65
N LYS A 27 2.80 -3.79 0.49
CA LYS A 27 1.82 -4.14 1.51
C LYS A 27 2.48 -4.59 2.82
N GLU A 28 3.58 -5.35 2.73
CA GLU A 28 4.28 -5.78 3.93
C GLU A 28 4.81 -4.60 4.72
N LYS A 29 5.35 -3.61 4.03
CA LYS A 29 5.86 -2.42 4.69
C LYS A 29 4.73 -1.62 5.35
N MET A 30 3.56 -1.57 4.72
CA MET A 30 2.40 -0.90 5.31
C MET A 30 1.98 -1.57 6.61
N VAL A 31 1.96 -2.89 6.64
CA VAL A 31 1.67 -3.64 7.86
C VAL A 31 2.71 -3.34 8.94
N GLU A 32 3.97 -3.31 8.55
CA GLU A 32 5.07 -3.02 9.47
C GLU A 32 4.91 -1.64 10.10
N ILE A 33 4.53 -0.64 9.31
CA ILE A 33 4.31 0.72 9.80
C ILE A 33 3.21 0.75 10.86
N LEU A 34 2.07 0.11 10.57
CA LEU A 34 0.97 0.08 11.52
C LEU A 34 1.25 -0.78 12.74
N SER A 35 2.12 -1.78 12.60
CA SER A 35 2.44 -2.68 13.71
C SER A 35 3.20 -2.00 14.84
N ALA A 36 3.63 -0.78 14.64
CA ALA A 36 4.20 0.02 15.72
C ALA A 36 3.14 0.39 16.77
N GLU A 37 1.86 0.37 16.39
CA GLU A 37 0.76 0.81 17.24
C GLU A 37 -0.28 -0.26 17.51
N MET A 38 -0.25 -1.37 16.79
CA MET A 38 -1.25 -2.43 16.93
C MET A 38 -0.63 -3.76 16.54
N SER A 39 -1.33 -4.86 16.82
CA SER A 39 -0.81 -6.18 16.41
C SER A 39 -0.80 -6.30 14.89
N VAL A 40 0.01 -7.24 14.38
CA VAL A 40 0.07 -7.51 12.95
C VAL A 40 -1.32 -7.88 12.41
N GLU A 41 -2.05 -8.71 13.15
CA GLU A 41 -3.39 -9.12 12.73
C GLU A 41 -4.34 -7.94 12.62
N ASP A 42 -4.31 -7.05 13.60
CA ASP A 42 -5.14 -5.85 13.58
C ASP A 42 -4.73 -4.90 12.45
N ALA A 43 -3.44 -4.79 12.19
CA ALA A 43 -2.93 -3.96 11.11
C ALA A 43 -3.44 -4.46 9.75
N ILE A 44 -3.37 -5.77 9.51
CA ILE A 44 -3.85 -6.35 8.27
C ILE A 44 -5.35 -6.11 8.11
N GLU A 45 -6.11 -6.36 9.16
CA GLU A 45 -7.56 -6.15 9.12
C GLU A 45 -7.91 -4.70 8.82
N PHE A 46 -7.23 -3.77 9.47
CA PHE A 46 -7.42 -2.34 9.24
C PHE A 46 -7.18 -1.99 7.77
N LEU A 47 -6.06 -2.46 7.21
CA LEU A 47 -5.70 -2.15 5.84
C LEU A 47 -6.66 -2.78 4.83
N GLU A 48 -7.09 -4.02 5.09
CA GLU A 48 -8.05 -4.67 4.20
C GLU A 48 -9.38 -3.94 4.13
N PHE A 49 -9.85 -3.42 5.25
CA PHE A 49 -11.15 -2.75 5.28
C PHE A 49 -11.09 -1.28 4.89
N ASN A 50 -9.99 -0.61 5.16
CA ASN A 50 -9.94 0.85 5.04
C ASN A 50 -9.05 1.37 3.94
N THR A 51 -8.14 0.56 3.42
CA THR A 51 -7.12 1.05 2.51
C THR A 51 -7.03 0.22 1.23
N TRP A 52 -6.76 -1.06 1.36
CA TRP A 52 -6.44 -1.89 0.18
C TRP A 52 -7.62 -2.13 -0.75
N CYS A 53 -8.83 -2.04 -0.28
CA CYS A 53 -10.00 -2.23 -1.12
C CYS A 53 -10.64 -0.91 -1.56
N ALA A 54 -10.08 0.23 -1.15
CA ALA A 54 -10.66 1.52 -1.46
C ALA A 54 -10.34 1.94 -2.90
N TYR A 55 -11.35 2.40 -3.61
CA TYR A 55 -11.18 2.98 -4.93
C TYR A 55 -11.43 4.48 -4.82
N VAL A 56 -10.45 5.29 -5.20
CA VAL A 56 -10.52 6.74 -5.09
C VAL A 56 -10.28 7.43 -6.44
N GLY A 57 -10.56 6.74 -7.53
CA GLY A 57 -10.43 7.31 -8.88
C GLY A 57 -9.37 6.61 -9.71
N GLU A 58 -9.06 7.19 -10.87
CA GLU A 58 -8.10 6.61 -11.81
C GLU A 58 -6.69 6.49 -11.25
N HIS A 59 -6.37 7.31 -10.26
CA HIS A 59 -5.03 7.32 -9.68
C HIS A 59 -4.97 6.61 -8.33
N THR A 60 -5.95 5.74 -8.06
CA THR A 60 -5.92 4.90 -6.85
C THR A 60 -4.57 4.20 -6.74
N PRO A 61 -3.92 4.24 -5.58
CA PRO A 61 -2.63 3.54 -5.43
C PRO A 61 -2.73 2.05 -5.71
N ILE A 62 -1.63 1.48 -6.14
CA ILE A 62 -1.50 0.04 -6.34
C ILE A 62 -0.85 -0.54 -5.09
N TYR A 63 -1.41 -1.61 -4.56
CA TYR A 63 -0.86 -2.27 -3.39
C TYR A 63 -0.31 -3.62 -3.82
N MET A 64 0.96 -3.84 -3.58
CA MET A 64 1.69 -4.96 -4.14
C MET A 64 2.10 -5.96 -3.07
N ASP A 65 1.87 -7.26 -3.36
CA ASP A 65 2.44 -8.35 -2.58
C ASP A 65 3.73 -8.78 -3.25
N LYS A 66 4.80 -8.88 -2.48
CA LYS A 66 6.06 -9.37 -3.03
C LYS A 66 6.00 -10.86 -3.27
N LEU A 67 6.61 -11.30 -4.36
CA LEU A 67 6.81 -12.72 -4.57
C LEU A 67 8.02 -13.16 -3.76
N ASN A 68 7.80 -14.14 -2.88
CA ASN A 68 8.86 -14.64 -2.00
C ASN A 68 9.47 -15.94 -2.48
N LYS A 69 9.29 -16.28 -3.74
CA LYS A 69 9.83 -17.51 -4.27
C LYS A 69 10.39 -17.28 -5.66
N GLU A 70 11.31 -18.14 -6.05
CA GLU A 70 11.92 -18.09 -7.37
C GLU A 70 10.88 -18.50 -8.42
N LEU A 71 10.91 -17.81 -9.53
CA LEU A 71 10.03 -18.12 -10.66
C LEU A 71 10.80 -18.90 -11.73
#